data_770932c65573e773ef55727aa5a0f250
#
_entry.id   770932c65573e773ef55727aa5a0f250
#
_cell.length_a   1.000
_cell.length_b   1.000
_cell.length_c   1.000
_cell.angle_alpha   90.00
_cell.angle_beta   90.00
_cell.angle_gamma   90.00
#
_symmetry.space_group_name_H-M   'P 1'
#
loop_
_entity.id
_entity.type
_entity.pdbx_description
1 polymer ?
#
loop_
_entity_poly.entity_id
_entity_poly.type
_entity_poly.pdbx_seq_one_letter_code
_entity_poly.pdbx_strand_id
1 'polypeptide(L)'
;GLPTWLLTMPRLSWLAFAGNPFSDAIEAAALAQHPVPPIAREHIVFGEVLGQGASGIIHRAEWQPPAQATKAMAAKLFKGSLTSDGLPHSEMATCIAAGEHPNLIRIAGPLTDHEDAPPGLLMELIDPSFRVLAGPPSLASCTRDCYAPQQRFDVEQVLKIAAGVASVMQHLHARGILHGDLYGHNLLVDPSGRTLLSDFGAASFHDPLDDEGRALQRLEARAFGCLLEELLERCEDAEQDPHLQRLAELRQRCLLDTPLQRPDFGSLVSAINAIG
;
A
#
# COMPACT_ATOMS: atom_id res chain seq x y z
N GLY A 1 -23.50 4.36 -1.26
CA GLY A 1 -22.63 3.19 -1.34
C GLY A 1 -22.29 2.83 -2.78
N LEU A 2 -21.41 1.89 -2.95
CA LEU A 2 -20.99 1.41 -4.26
C LEU A 2 -22.09 0.53 -4.88
N PRO A 3 -22.25 0.53 -6.22
CA PRO A 3 -23.24 -0.34 -6.86
C PRO A 3 -22.81 -1.81 -6.76
N THR A 4 -23.74 -2.69 -6.39
CA THR A 4 -23.48 -4.12 -6.15
C THR A 4 -22.83 -4.83 -7.35
N TRP A 5 -23.17 -4.45 -8.60
CA TRP A 5 -22.56 -5.04 -9.78
C TRP A 5 -21.05 -4.80 -9.88
N LEU A 6 -20.55 -3.67 -9.36
CA LEU A 6 -19.13 -3.36 -9.32
C LEU A 6 -18.36 -4.40 -8.50
N LEU A 7 -18.91 -4.80 -7.35
CA LEU A 7 -18.32 -5.75 -6.42
C LEU A 7 -18.28 -7.20 -6.95
N THR A 8 -19.06 -7.47 -8.01
CA THR A 8 -19.12 -8.78 -8.67
C THR A 8 -18.27 -8.87 -9.94
N MET A 9 -17.61 -7.78 -10.33
CA MET A 9 -16.77 -7.76 -11.54
C MET A 9 -15.58 -8.70 -11.44
N PRO A 10 -15.43 -9.68 -12.36
CA PRO A 10 -14.42 -10.74 -12.22
C PRO A 10 -12.99 -10.26 -12.43
N ARG A 11 -12.79 -9.12 -13.08
CA ARG A 11 -11.45 -8.61 -13.43
C ARG A 11 -11.06 -7.34 -12.69
N LEU A 12 -11.95 -6.80 -11.84
CA LEU A 12 -11.63 -5.60 -11.06
C LEU A 12 -10.58 -5.92 -9.99
N SER A 13 -9.51 -5.13 -9.97
CA SER A 13 -8.40 -5.24 -9.01
C SER A 13 -7.84 -3.89 -8.57
N TRP A 14 -8.36 -2.80 -9.12
CA TRP A 14 -8.06 -1.43 -8.74
C TRP A 14 -9.35 -0.65 -8.52
N LEU A 15 -9.45 0.06 -7.41
CA LEU A 15 -10.63 0.86 -7.12
C LEU A 15 -10.29 1.95 -6.09
N ALA A 16 -10.33 3.20 -6.52
CA ALA A 16 -10.26 4.37 -5.66
C ALA A 16 -11.66 5.00 -5.52
N PHE A 17 -12.13 5.21 -4.30
CA PHE A 17 -13.43 5.83 -4.04
C PHE A 17 -13.45 6.77 -2.82
N ALA A 18 -12.30 7.05 -2.21
CA ALA A 18 -12.18 8.04 -1.15
C ALA A 18 -12.61 9.44 -1.64
N GLY A 19 -13.06 10.27 -0.71
CA GLY A 19 -13.51 11.62 -1.03
C GLY A 19 -14.89 11.72 -1.70
N ASN A 20 -15.63 10.61 -1.78
CA ASN A 20 -17.05 10.65 -2.16
C ASN A 20 -17.92 10.92 -0.93
N PRO A 21 -19.06 11.63 -1.07
CA PRO A 21 -19.91 11.95 0.08
C PRO A 21 -20.37 10.74 0.92
N PHE A 22 -20.43 9.55 0.33
CA PHE A 22 -20.79 8.34 1.05
C PHE A 22 -19.65 7.75 1.88
N SER A 23 -18.39 8.16 1.65
CA SER A 23 -17.21 7.74 2.43
C SER A 23 -16.85 8.70 3.57
N ASP A 24 -17.37 9.96 3.56
CA ASP A 24 -16.98 11.00 4.51
C ASP A 24 -17.22 10.60 5.98
N ALA A 25 -18.34 9.97 6.27
CA ALA A 25 -18.69 9.60 7.65
C ALA A 25 -17.77 8.52 8.22
N ILE A 26 -17.40 7.51 7.41
CA ILE A 26 -16.51 6.43 7.86
C ILE A 26 -15.07 6.95 7.99
N GLU A 27 -14.63 7.82 7.10
CA GLU A 27 -13.33 8.49 7.16
C GLU A 27 -13.20 9.35 8.43
N ALA A 28 -14.20 10.19 8.71
CA ALA A 28 -14.23 11.02 9.92
C ALA A 28 -14.21 10.17 11.20
N ALA A 29 -14.95 9.07 11.23
CA ALA A 29 -14.97 8.15 12.36
C ALA A 29 -13.60 7.45 12.56
N ALA A 30 -12.94 7.04 11.50
CA ALA A 30 -11.63 6.41 11.55
C ALA A 30 -10.55 7.38 12.07
N LEU A 31 -10.55 8.61 11.61
CA LEU A 31 -9.64 9.65 12.11
C LEU A 31 -9.84 9.95 13.60
N ALA A 32 -11.09 10.00 14.06
CA ALA A 32 -11.40 10.22 15.47
C ALA A 32 -10.90 9.09 16.40
N GLN A 33 -10.78 7.87 15.88
CA GLN A 33 -10.27 6.71 16.60
C GLN A 33 -8.75 6.65 16.70
N HIS A 34 -8.04 7.34 15.81
CA HIS A 34 -6.58 7.32 15.72
C HIS A 34 -5.97 8.72 15.79
N PRO A 35 -6.15 9.46 16.91
CA PRO A 35 -5.58 10.80 17.03
C PRO A 35 -4.06 10.71 17.12
N VAL A 36 -3.37 11.32 16.15
CA VAL A 36 -1.91 11.46 16.17
C VAL A 36 -1.58 12.95 16.36
N PRO A 37 -0.75 13.29 17.37
CA PRO A 37 -0.39 14.69 17.61
C PRO A 37 0.30 15.30 16.38
N PRO A 38 -0.08 16.50 15.97
CA PRO A 38 0.60 17.18 14.88
C PRO A 38 2.02 17.59 15.28
N ILE A 39 2.92 17.56 14.30
CA ILE A 39 4.32 17.92 14.45
C ILE A 39 4.51 19.37 13.98
N ALA A 40 5.07 20.20 14.86
CA ALA A 40 5.31 21.60 14.54
C ALA A 40 6.36 21.73 13.43
N ARG A 41 6.03 22.46 12.38
CA ARG A 41 6.90 22.65 11.19
C ARG A 41 8.21 23.33 11.52
N GLU A 42 8.22 24.19 12.54
CA GLU A 42 9.42 24.87 13.04
C GLU A 42 10.49 23.92 13.59
N HIS A 43 10.10 22.69 13.90
CA HIS A 43 11.05 21.63 14.33
C HIS A 43 11.57 20.79 13.16
N ILE A 44 11.29 21.20 11.91
CA ILE A 44 11.68 20.42 10.73
C ILE A 44 12.51 21.29 9.80
N VAL A 45 13.70 20.80 9.48
CA VAL A 45 14.54 21.36 8.41
C VAL A 45 14.35 20.49 7.16
N PHE A 46 13.75 21.09 6.12
CA PHE A 46 13.55 20.41 4.84
C PHE A 46 14.85 20.43 4.03
N GLY A 47 15.23 19.28 3.50
CA GLY A 47 16.38 19.08 2.65
C GLY A 47 16.02 18.81 1.19
N GLU A 48 16.85 18.02 0.54
CA GLU A 48 16.71 17.65 -0.87
C GLU A 48 15.42 16.89 -1.16
N VAL A 49 14.96 16.96 -2.41
CA VAL A 49 13.83 16.18 -2.91
C VAL A 49 14.28 14.74 -3.10
N LEU A 50 13.63 13.79 -2.43
CA LEU A 50 13.84 12.35 -2.56
C LEU A 50 12.99 11.74 -3.67
N GLY A 51 11.81 12.32 -3.92
CA GLY A 51 10.88 11.84 -4.92
C GLY A 51 9.71 12.79 -5.13
N GLN A 52 9.03 12.62 -6.27
CA GLN A 52 7.86 13.40 -6.61
C GLN A 52 6.86 12.51 -7.34
N GLY A 53 5.62 12.48 -6.86
CA GLY A 53 4.50 11.77 -7.46
C GLY A 53 3.33 12.70 -7.79
N ALA A 54 2.20 12.09 -8.18
CA ALA A 54 0.97 12.81 -8.47
C ALA A 54 0.45 13.56 -7.23
N SER A 55 0.44 12.90 -6.08
CA SER A 55 -0.13 13.43 -4.83
C SER A 55 0.81 14.38 -4.06
N GLY A 56 2.13 14.38 -4.30
CA GLY A 56 3.03 15.17 -3.48
C GLY A 56 4.50 15.13 -3.86
N ILE A 57 5.29 15.83 -3.05
CA ILE A 57 6.75 15.85 -3.11
C ILE A 57 7.27 15.30 -1.78
N ILE A 58 8.22 14.38 -1.85
CA ILE A 58 8.89 13.82 -0.69
C ILE A 58 10.26 14.47 -0.56
N HIS A 59 10.50 15.09 0.58
CA HIS A 59 11.76 15.71 0.94
C HIS A 59 12.48 14.86 1.99
N ARG A 60 13.80 14.84 1.94
CA ARG A 60 14.59 14.51 3.12
C ARG A 60 14.31 15.58 4.17
N ALA A 61 14.25 15.21 5.43
CA ALA A 61 13.98 16.12 6.52
C ALA A 61 14.85 15.79 7.74
N GLU A 62 15.19 16.81 8.50
CA GLU A 62 15.76 16.66 9.84
C GLU A 62 14.73 17.13 10.85
N TRP A 63 14.28 16.23 11.70
CA TRP A 63 13.33 16.53 12.75
C TRP A 63 14.07 16.76 14.07
N GLN A 64 13.82 17.91 14.68
CA GLN A 64 14.39 18.34 15.96
C GLN A 64 13.30 18.35 17.04
N PRO A 65 12.88 17.20 17.57
CA PRO A 65 11.86 17.16 18.60
C PRO A 65 12.37 17.82 19.88
N PRO A 66 11.52 18.53 20.63
CA PRO A 66 11.93 19.19 21.88
C PRO A 66 12.61 18.20 22.83
N ALA A 67 13.78 18.59 23.36
CA ALA A 67 14.58 17.82 24.32
C ALA A 67 15.04 16.43 23.86
N GLN A 68 15.07 16.17 22.55
CA GLN A 68 15.58 14.93 21.96
C GLN A 68 16.65 15.20 20.90
N ALA A 69 17.38 14.15 20.52
CA ALA A 69 18.33 14.24 19.42
C ALA A 69 17.61 14.41 18.07
N THR A 70 18.25 15.14 17.16
CA THR A 70 17.79 15.29 15.76
C THR A 70 17.70 13.92 15.09
N LYS A 71 16.63 13.70 14.33
CA LYS A 71 16.36 12.46 13.60
C LYS A 71 16.29 12.76 12.10
N ALA A 72 16.98 11.96 11.29
CA ALA A 72 16.79 11.97 9.85
C ALA A 72 15.45 11.31 9.51
N MET A 73 14.61 12.02 8.77
CA MET A 73 13.23 11.66 8.42
C MET A 73 12.98 11.92 6.93
N ALA A 74 11.82 11.57 6.45
CA ALA A 74 11.25 12.03 5.20
C ALA A 74 9.97 12.82 5.47
N ALA A 75 9.70 13.84 4.66
CA ALA A 75 8.48 14.63 4.75
C ALA A 75 7.77 14.65 3.40
N LYS A 76 6.56 14.13 3.34
CA LYS A 76 5.68 14.23 2.16
C LYS A 76 4.85 15.49 2.28
N LEU A 77 5.00 16.40 1.31
CA LEU A 77 4.18 17.59 1.16
C LEU A 77 3.18 17.36 0.02
N PHE A 78 1.89 17.45 0.33
CA PHE A 78 0.83 17.16 -0.63
C PHE A 78 0.64 18.32 -1.60
N LYS A 79 0.31 18.01 -2.85
CA LYS A 79 0.04 18.96 -3.93
C LYS A 79 -1.46 19.11 -4.15
N GLY A 80 -1.92 20.35 -4.23
CA GLY A 80 -3.28 20.67 -4.66
C GLY A 80 -4.35 20.12 -3.74
N SER A 81 -5.59 20.15 -4.24
CA SER A 81 -6.80 19.70 -3.52
C SER A 81 -7.39 18.38 -4.06
N LEU A 82 -6.94 17.93 -5.23
CA LEU A 82 -7.42 16.72 -5.89
C LEU A 82 -6.28 16.11 -6.72
N THR A 83 -6.13 14.80 -6.68
CA THR A 83 -5.20 14.01 -7.50
C THR A 83 -5.97 13.05 -8.42
N SER A 84 -5.26 12.34 -9.32
CA SER A 84 -5.87 11.31 -10.17
C SER A 84 -6.49 10.16 -9.36
N ASP A 85 -5.99 9.90 -8.16
CA ASP A 85 -6.34 8.72 -7.37
C ASP A 85 -7.24 9.06 -6.16
N GLY A 86 -7.31 10.34 -5.77
CA GLY A 86 -8.15 10.77 -4.65
C GLY A 86 -7.78 12.14 -4.07
N LEU A 87 -8.17 12.34 -2.83
CA LEU A 87 -7.95 13.58 -2.09
C LEU A 87 -6.74 13.45 -1.15
N PRO A 88 -5.84 14.44 -1.10
CA PRO A 88 -4.68 14.41 -0.20
C PRO A 88 -5.03 14.20 1.28
N HIS A 89 -6.16 14.75 1.75
CA HIS A 89 -6.58 14.55 3.14
C HIS A 89 -7.01 13.10 3.41
N SER A 90 -7.65 12.43 2.44
CA SER A 90 -8.02 11.01 2.56
C SER A 90 -6.78 10.11 2.56
N GLU A 91 -5.78 10.43 1.74
CA GLU A 91 -4.47 9.75 1.77
C GLU A 91 -3.79 9.93 3.14
N MET A 92 -3.75 11.16 3.68
CA MET A 92 -3.21 11.41 5.02
C MET A 92 -3.96 10.61 6.09
N ALA A 93 -5.28 10.60 6.01
CA ALA A 93 -6.15 9.89 6.95
C ALA A 93 -5.85 8.39 6.99
N THR A 94 -5.77 7.77 5.81
CA THR A 94 -5.49 6.33 5.67
C THR A 94 -4.07 6.00 6.10
N CYS A 95 -3.06 6.82 5.77
CA CYS A 95 -1.68 6.65 6.25
C CYS A 95 -1.59 6.65 7.79
N ILE A 96 -2.29 7.59 8.45
CA ILE A 96 -2.33 7.70 9.91
C ILE A 96 -3.06 6.51 10.52
N ALA A 97 -4.24 6.17 10.01
CA ALA A 97 -5.07 5.07 10.52
C ALA A 97 -4.45 3.69 10.27
N ALA A 98 -3.61 3.54 9.26
CA ALA A 98 -2.86 2.31 9.01
C ALA A 98 -1.99 1.91 10.20
N GLY A 99 -1.47 2.87 10.96
CA GLY A 99 -0.66 2.62 12.15
C GLY A 99 0.69 1.99 11.83
N GLU A 100 1.23 1.20 12.78
CA GLU A 100 2.55 0.58 12.63
C GLU A 100 2.45 -0.87 12.16
N HIS A 101 3.27 -1.23 11.18
CA HIS A 101 3.46 -2.60 10.71
C HIS A 101 4.88 -2.75 10.11
N PRO A 102 5.56 -3.91 10.23
CA PRO A 102 6.92 -4.09 9.67
C PRO A 102 7.04 -3.86 8.17
N ASN A 103 5.94 -4.00 7.44
CA ASN A 103 5.86 -3.80 5.98
C ASN A 103 5.16 -2.49 5.58
N LEU A 104 5.03 -1.52 6.51
CA LEU A 104 4.59 -0.15 6.26
C LEU A 104 5.71 0.84 6.53
N ILE A 105 5.69 1.96 5.83
CA ILE A 105 6.50 3.12 6.14
C ILE A 105 5.91 3.76 7.41
N ARG A 106 6.69 3.87 8.46
CA ARG A 106 6.22 4.43 9.72
C ARG A 106 5.93 5.92 9.60
N ILE A 107 4.72 6.32 9.96
CA ILE A 107 4.28 7.72 10.02
C ILE A 107 4.55 8.26 11.43
N ALA A 108 5.31 9.35 11.51
CA ALA A 108 5.54 10.04 12.78
C ALA A 108 4.37 10.96 13.14
N GLY A 109 3.74 11.59 12.15
CA GLY A 109 2.54 12.40 12.35
C GLY A 109 2.31 13.41 11.22
N PRO A 110 1.12 14.04 11.21
CA PRO A 110 0.84 15.15 10.32
C PRO A 110 1.63 16.40 10.74
N LEU A 111 1.99 17.21 9.76
CA LEU A 111 2.59 18.52 10.02
C LEU A 111 1.49 19.50 10.44
N THR A 112 1.81 20.42 11.36
CA THR A 112 0.87 21.49 11.74
C THR A 112 0.44 22.29 10.52
N ASP A 113 -0.84 22.65 10.48
CA ASP A 113 -1.37 23.53 9.45
C ASP A 113 -0.72 24.91 9.51
N HIS A 114 -0.52 25.49 8.35
CA HIS A 114 -0.04 26.85 8.17
C HIS A 114 -0.72 27.43 6.93
N GLU A 115 -1.21 28.66 7.02
CA GLU A 115 -2.04 29.27 5.95
C GLU A 115 -1.40 29.24 4.56
N ASP A 116 -0.06 29.35 4.50
CA ASP A 116 0.69 29.41 3.24
C ASP A 116 1.47 28.11 2.93
N ALA A 117 1.28 27.04 3.69
CA ALA A 117 2.05 25.82 3.49
C ALA A 117 1.15 24.60 3.16
N PRO A 118 1.54 23.75 2.20
CA PRO A 118 0.76 22.56 1.86
C PRO A 118 0.69 21.61 3.04
N PRO A 119 -0.41 20.84 3.21
CA PRO A 119 -0.49 19.78 4.21
C PRO A 119 0.61 18.75 3.99
N GLY A 120 1.03 18.08 5.05
CA GLY A 120 2.13 17.13 4.95
C GLY A 120 2.16 16.10 6.07
N LEU A 121 2.94 15.05 5.84
CA LEU A 121 3.24 13.98 6.79
C LEU A 121 4.74 13.90 7.03
N LEU A 122 5.14 13.74 8.29
CA LEU A 122 6.49 13.31 8.64
C LEU A 122 6.50 11.79 8.77
N MET A 123 7.47 11.15 8.13
CA MET A 123 7.58 9.70 8.05
C MET A 123 9.02 9.24 8.20
N GLU A 124 9.21 7.97 8.46
CA GLU A 124 10.52 7.33 8.50
C GLU A 124 11.26 7.52 7.17
N LEU A 125 12.55 7.84 7.27
CA LEU A 125 13.44 7.86 6.12
C LEU A 125 13.79 6.41 5.77
N ILE A 126 13.35 5.97 4.59
CA ILE A 126 13.56 4.60 4.11
C ILE A 126 15.05 4.38 3.81
N ASP A 127 15.56 3.20 4.19
CA ASP A 127 16.92 2.80 3.86
C ASP A 127 17.15 2.84 2.35
N PRO A 128 18.27 3.41 1.87
CA PRO A 128 18.55 3.53 0.45
C PRO A 128 18.77 2.21 -0.28
N SER A 129 18.80 1.07 0.40
CA SER A 129 18.80 -0.26 -0.24
C SER A 129 17.45 -0.62 -0.88
N PHE A 130 16.35 -0.05 -0.39
CA PHE A 130 15.03 -0.28 -0.98
C PHE A 130 14.90 0.35 -2.36
N ARG A 131 14.28 -0.38 -3.27
CA ARG A 131 13.95 0.06 -4.63
C ARG A 131 12.51 -0.27 -4.95
N VAL A 132 11.89 0.53 -5.80
CA VAL A 132 10.57 0.21 -6.35
C VAL A 132 10.64 -1.13 -7.08
N LEU A 133 9.71 -2.03 -6.77
CA LEU A 133 9.68 -3.40 -7.32
C LEU A 133 9.45 -3.39 -8.83
N ALA A 134 8.59 -2.50 -9.33
CA ALA A 134 8.27 -2.37 -10.74
C ALA A 134 7.99 -0.91 -11.11
N GLY A 135 8.03 -0.58 -12.37
CA GLY A 135 7.48 0.66 -12.90
C GLY A 135 5.96 0.55 -13.09
N PRO A 136 5.24 1.69 -13.11
CA PRO A 136 3.78 1.71 -13.26
C PRO A 136 3.36 1.19 -14.65
N PRO A 137 2.09 0.78 -14.82
CA PRO A 137 1.52 0.44 -16.11
C PRO A 137 1.71 1.57 -17.14
N SER A 138 1.87 1.17 -18.39
CA SER A 138 1.98 2.07 -19.53
C SER A 138 0.90 1.77 -20.57
N LEU A 139 0.76 2.62 -21.59
CA LEU A 139 -0.14 2.34 -22.71
C LEU A 139 0.22 1.04 -23.46
N ALA A 140 1.49 0.61 -23.41
CA ALA A 140 1.93 -0.64 -24.03
C ALA A 140 1.66 -1.86 -23.15
N SER A 141 1.78 -1.75 -21.84
CA SER A 141 1.51 -2.83 -20.87
C SER A 141 0.04 -2.90 -20.45
N CYS A 142 -0.74 -1.87 -20.73
CA CYS A 142 -2.13 -1.71 -20.32
C CYS A 142 -2.31 -1.71 -18.80
N THR A 143 -2.68 -2.85 -18.23
CA THR A 143 -3.01 -3.01 -16.81
C THR A 143 -1.92 -3.75 -16.02
N ARG A 144 -0.76 -3.98 -16.60
CA ARG A 144 0.34 -4.71 -15.95
C ARG A 144 1.52 -3.81 -15.68
N ASP A 145 2.17 -4.01 -14.55
CA ASP A 145 3.38 -3.31 -14.15
C ASP A 145 4.56 -3.60 -15.10
N CYS A 146 5.46 -2.64 -15.20
CA CYS A 146 6.63 -2.71 -16.05
C CYS A 146 7.87 -3.08 -15.23
N TYR A 147 8.32 -4.32 -15.36
CA TYR A 147 9.56 -4.80 -14.75
C TYR A 147 10.74 -4.61 -15.71
N ALA A 148 11.94 -4.41 -15.15
CA ALA A 148 13.15 -4.43 -15.96
C ALA A 148 13.32 -5.81 -16.63
N PRO A 149 13.73 -5.88 -17.91
CA PRO A 149 13.81 -7.15 -18.65
C PRO A 149 14.67 -8.23 -18.00
N GLN A 150 15.72 -7.83 -17.26
CA GLN A 150 16.66 -8.73 -16.59
C GLN A 150 16.31 -8.97 -15.11
N GLN A 151 15.23 -8.36 -14.61
CA GLN A 151 14.84 -8.51 -13.21
C GLN A 151 14.37 -9.94 -12.95
N ARG A 152 15.06 -10.63 -12.06
CA ARG A 152 14.75 -11.98 -11.60
C ARG A 152 14.73 -12.00 -10.08
N PHE A 153 14.01 -12.96 -9.55
CA PHE A 153 13.91 -13.20 -8.12
C PHE A 153 14.32 -14.65 -7.83
N ASP A 154 15.00 -14.87 -6.73
CA ASP A 154 15.17 -16.20 -6.19
C ASP A 154 13.92 -16.63 -5.39
N VAL A 155 13.88 -17.92 -5.02
CA VAL A 155 12.75 -18.52 -4.27
C VAL A 155 12.51 -17.77 -2.95
N GLU A 156 13.58 -17.45 -2.22
CA GLU A 156 13.48 -16.79 -0.91
C GLU A 156 12.91 -15.38 -1.03
N GLN A 157 13.34 -14.62 -2.04
CA GLN A 157 12.81 -13.29 -2.32
C GLN A 157 11.32 -13.34 -2.67
N VAL A 158 10.90 -14.28 -3.54
CA VAL A 158 9.48 -14.45 -3.91
C VAL A 158 8.62 -14.73 -2.67
N LEU A 159 9.05 -15.67 -1.83
CA LEU A 159 8.32 -16.04 -0.61
C LEU A 159 8.27 -14.88 0.39
N LYS A 160 9.37 -14.15 0.60
CA LYS A 160 9.42 -12.99 1.50
C LYS A 160 8.53 -11.84 1.03
N ILE A 161 8.56 -11.52 -0.27
CA ILE A 161 7.71 -10.48 -0.84
C ILE A 161 6.24 -10.89 -0.66
N ALA A 162 5.88 -12.12 -1.03
CA ALA A 162 4.51 -12.61 -0.90
C ALA A 162 4.02 -12.57 0.56
N ALA A 163 4.85 -13.03 1.50
CA ALA A 163 4.52 -13.03 2.93
C ALA A 163 4.37 -11.60 3.48
N GLY A 164 5.29 -10.70 3.15
CA GLY A 164 5.26 -9.31 3.58
C GLY A 164 4.01 -8.57 3.09
N VAL A 165 3.68 -8.74 1.80
CA VAL A 165 2.48 -8.12 1.20
C VAL A 165 1.21 -8.71 1.81
N ALA A 166 1.10 -10.04 1.93
CA ALA A 166 -0.08 -10.66 2.54
C ALA A 166 -0.29 -10.20 3.98
N SER A 167 0.79 -10.09 4.77
CA SER A 167 0.76 -9.63 6.15
C SER A 167 0.29 -8.18 6.28
N VAL A 168 0.82 -7.26 5.48
CA VAL A 168 0.40 -5.86 5.53
C VAL A 168 -1.04 -5.68 5.05
N MET A 169 -1.47 -6.41 4.04
CA MET A 169 -2.85 -6.34 3.56
C MET A 169 -3.85 -6.90 4.59
N GLN A 170 -3.50 -7.98 5.29
CA GLN A 170 -4.28 -8.46 6.43
C GLN A 170 -4.42 -7.39 7.51
N HIS A 171 -3.33 -6.71 7.85
CA HIS A 171 -3.32 -5.64 8.84
C HIS A 171 -4.21 -4.46 8.43
N LEU A 172 -4.13 -4.01 7.18
CA LEU A 172 -4.96 -2.91 6.67
C LEU A 172 -6.44 -3.29 6.66
N HIS A 173 -6.79 -4.48 6.15
CA HIS A 173 -8.16 -4.95 6.09
C HIS A 173 -8.80 -5.09 7.50
N ALA A 174 -8.03 -5.55 8.49
CA ALA A 174 -8.50 -5.62 9.88
C ALA A 174 -8.78 -4.23 10.48
N ARG A 175 -8.16 -3.18 9.92
CA ARG A 175 -8.38 -1.77 10.30
C ARG A 175 -9.43 -1.05 9.44
N GLY A 176 -10.11 -1.79 8.56
CA GLY A 176 -11.09 -1.21 7.64
C GLY A 176 -10.48 -0.32 6.56
N ILE A 177 -9.25 -0.60 6.15
CA ILE A 177 -8.54 0.15 5.11
C ILE A 177 -8.34 -0.76 3.89
N LEU A 178 -8.76 -0.28 2.72
CA LEU A 178 -8.36 -0.79 1.41
C LEU A 178 -7.20 0.05 0.90
N HIS A 179 -6.21 -0.58 0.32
CA HIS A 179 -5.12 0.15 -0.34
C HIS A 179 -5.57 0.74 -1.69
N GLY A 180 -6.42 0.02 -2.41
CA GLY A 180 -7.03 0.45 -3.66
C GLY A 180 -6.15 0.30 -4.90
N ASP A 181 -4.82 0.25 -4.72
CA ASP A 181 -3.83 0.20 -5.80
C ASP A 181 -2.65 -0.74 -5.44
N LEU A 182 -2.96 -2.01 -5.12
CA LEU A 182 -1.96 -3.02 -4.78
C LEU A 182 -1.25 -3.55 -6.03
N TYR A 183 -0.18 -2.89 -6.42
CA TYR A 183 0.67 -3.20 -7.57
C TYR A 183 2.15 -3.16 -7.19
N GLY A 184 3.01 -3.78 -7.99
CA GLY A 184 4.46 -3.79 -7.78
C GLY A 184 5.09 -2.40 -7.79
N HIS A 185 4.53 -1.44 -8.52
CA HIS A 185 5.05 -0.06 -8.51
C HIS A 185 4.80 0.70 -7.20
N ASN A 186 3.92 0.20 -6.34
CA ASN A 186 3.68 0.72 -4.99
C ASN A 186 4.37 -0.11 -3.89
N LEU A 187 5.25 -1.03 -4.29
CA LEU A 187 6.06 -1.83 -3.38
C LEU A 187 7.53 -1.42 -3.46
N LEU A 188 8.13 -1.20 -2.31
CA LEU A 188 9.57 -0.99 -2.16
C LEU A 188 10.18 -2.27 -1.61
N VAL A 189 11.21 -2.80 -2.26
CA VAL A 189 11.84 -4.07 -1.88
C VAL A 189 13.34 -3.88 -1.75
N ASP A 190 13.91 -4.43 -0.69
CA ASP A 190 15.36 -4.50 -0.50
C ASP A 190 15.96 -5.78 -1.14
N PRO A 191 17.29 -5.91 -1.27
CA PRO A 191 17.92 -7.08 -1.87
C PRO A 191 17.61 -8.41 -1.18
N SER A 192 17.12 -8.40 0.06
CA SER A 192 16.72 -9.61 0.78
C SER A 192 15.28 -10.04 0.56
N GLY A 193 14.49 -9.25 -0.20
CA GLY A 193 13.05 -9.46 -0.39
C GLY A 193 12.16 -8.82 0.69
N ARG A 194 12.73 -8.08 1.67
CA ARG A 194 11.92 -7.33 2.62
C ARG A 194 11.16 -6.22 1.88
N THR A 195 9.86 -6.13 2.16
CA THR A 195 8.93 -5.31 1.37
C THR A 195 8.28 -4.24 2.25
N LEU A 196 8.12 -3.04 1.71
CA LEU A 196 7.31 -1.96 2.28
C LEU A 196 6.22 -1.59 1.27
N LEU A 197 4.97 -1.51 1.74
CA LEU A 197 3.85 -0.98 0.96
C LEU A 197 3.84 0.54 1.07
N SER A 198 3.70 1.21 -0.04
CA SER A 198 3.73 2.68 -0.17
C SER A 198 2.52 3.16 -0.98
N ASP A 199 2.39 4.46 -1.11
CA ASP A 199 1.39 5.18 -1.91
C ASP A 199 -0.07 4.82 -1.57
N PHE A 200 -0.61 5.56 -0.62
CA PHE A 200 -2.00 5.45 -0.16
C PHE A 200 -2.96 6.39 -0.92
N GLY A 201 -2.57 6.90 -2.10
CA GLY A 201 -3.38 7.82 -2.88
C GLY A 201 -4.76 7.30 -3.25
N ALA A 202 -4.86 5.99 -3.55
CA ALA A 202 -6.12 5.31 -3.86
C ALA A 202 -6.82 4.67 -2.64
N ALA A 203 -6.21 4.78 -1.45
CA ALA A 203 -6.71 4.09 -0.26
C ALA A 203 -8.05 4.66 0.22
N SER A 204 -8.88 3.79 0.78
CA SER A 204 -10.24 4.13 1.20
C SER A 204 -10.61 3.37 2.46
N PHE A 205 -11.48 3.96 3.29
CA PHE A 205 -12.06 3.27 4.43
C PHE A 205 -13.30 2.45 4.04
N HIS A 206 -13.49 1.32 4.72
CA HIS A 206 -14.65 0.46 4.59
C HIS A 206 -15.00 -0.15 5.95
N ASP A 207 -16.22 -0.65 6.12
CA ASP A 207 -16.58 -1.48 7.26
C ASP A 207 -16.12 -2.92 6.98
N PRO A 208 -15.12 -3.46 7.73
CA PRO A 208 -14.63 -4.82 7.49
C PRO A 208 -15.64 -5.91 7.88
N LEU A 209 -16.72 -5.56 8.59
CA LEU A 209 -17.69 -6.51 9.11
C LEU A 209 -18.94 -6.66 8.23
N ASP A 210 -19.19 -5.71 7.32
CA ASP A 210 -20.33 -5.79 6.40
C ASP A 210 -20.01 -6.59 5.13
N ASP A 211 -21.05 -6.88 4.33
CA ASP A 211 -20.91 -7.65 3.10
C ASP A 211 -20.22 -6.86 1.99
N GLU A 212 -20.42 -5.53 1.94
CA GLU A 212 -19.76 -4.64 0.98
C GLU A 212 -18.26 -4.60 1.25
N GLY A 213 -17.85 -4.40 2.50
CA GLY A 213 -16.44 -4.38 2.88
C GLY A 213 -15.74 -5.71 2.62
N ARG A 214 -16.39 -6.83 2.93
CA ARG A 214 -15.84 -8.16 2.59
C ARG A 214 -15.66 -8.35 1.08
N ALA A 215 -16.60 -7.89 0.27
CA ALA A 215 -16.49 -7.96 -1.18
C ALA A 215 -15.36 -7.08 -1.71
N LEU A 216 -15.19 -5.87 -1.17
CA LEU A 216 -14.09 -4.96 -1.50
C LEU A 216 -12.72 -5.60 -1.20
N GLN A 217 -12.55 -6.23 -0.04
CA GLN A 217 -11.32 -6.96 0.31
C GLN A 217 -10.98 -8.06 -0.72
N ARG A 218 -11.98 -8.69 -1.34
CA ARG A 218 -11.77 -9.71 -2.37
C ARG A 218 -11.29 -9.14 -3.72
N LEU A 219 -11.50 -7.86 -3.98
CA LEU A 219 -10.90 -7.18 -5.14
C LEU A 219 -9.39 -7.08 -4.96
N GLU A 220 -8.91 -6.74 -3.77
CA GLU A 220 -7.48 -6.68 -3.47
C GLU A 220 -6.82 -8.07 -3.41
N ALA A 221 -7.56 -9.10 -3.03
CA ALA A 221 -7.08 -10.48 -3.17
C ALA A 221 -6.75 -10.82 -4.63
N ARG A 222 -7.52 -10.29 -5.60
CA ARG A 222 -7.18 -10.42 -7.02
C ARG A 222 -5.92 -9.65 -7.38
N ALA A 223 -5.77 -8.42 -6.92
CA ALA A 223 -4.55 -7.64 -7.15
C ALA A 223 -3.31 -8.38 -6.64
N PHE A 224 -3.40 -8.97 -5.45
CA PHE A 224 -2.35 -9.84 -4.91
C PHE A 224 -2.09 -11.07 -5.80
N GLY A 225 -3.14 -11.70 -6.34
CA GLY A 225 -2.99 -12.80 -7.30
C GLY A 225 -2.23 -12.40 -8.56
N CYS A 226 -2.46 -11.19 -9.09
CA CYS A 226 -1.71 -10.64 -10.21
C CYS A 226 -0.23 -10.42 -9.84
N LEU A 227 0.05 -9.88 -8.65
CA LEU A 227 1.41 -9.71 -8.15
C LEU A 227 2.14 -11.06 -8.03
N LEU A 228 1.47 -12.09 -7.47
CA LEU A 228 2.05 -13.44 -7.39
C LEU A 228 2.38 -14.00 -8.77
N GLU A 229 1.53 -13.77 -9.77
CA GLU A 229 1.80 -14.18 -11.15
C GLU A 229 3.07 -13.51 -11.69
N GLU A 230 3.21 -12.21 -11.49
CA GLU A 230 4.38 -11.44 -11.93
C GLU A 230 5.69 -11.88 -11.25
N LEU A 231 5.65 -12.20 -9.97
CA LEU A 231 6.81 -12.70 -9.22
C LEU A 231 7.21 -14.10 -9.68
N LEU A 232 6.24 -15.01 -9.84
CA LEU A 232 6.48 -16.39 -10.28
C LEU A 232 7.03 -16.46 -11.71
N GLU A 233 6.52 -15.63 -12.64
CA GLU A 233 7.03 -15.52 -14.01
C GLU A 233 8.50 -15.05 -14.08
N ARG A 234 8.99 -14.42 -13.01
CA ARG A 234 10.36 -13.88 -12.91
C ARG A 234 11.28 -14.72 -12.03
N CYS A 235 10.84 -15.89 -11.59
CA CYS A 235 11.63 -16.83 -10.85
C CYS A 235 11.89 -18.09 -11.70
N GLU A 236 13.15 -18.38 -11.99
CA GLU A 236 13.53 -19.49 -12.87
C GLU A 236 13.18 -20.87 -12.27
N ASP A 237 13.14 -20.97 -10.93
CA ASP A 237 12.86 -22.21 -10.20
C ASP A 237 11.36 -22.40 -9.92
N ALA A 238 10.47 -21.53 -10.41
CA ALA A 238 9.05 -21.51 -10.03
C ALA A 238 8.30 -22.81 -10.31
N GLU A 239 8.65 -23.52 -11.38
CA GLU A 239 8.01 -24.77 -11.75
C GLU A 239 8.54 -26.01 -10.98
N GLN A 240 9.77 -25.94 -10.47
CA GLN A 240 10.44 -27.08 -9.83
C GLN A 240 10.41 -27.00 -8.31
N ASP A 241 10.34 -25.80 -7.74
CA ASP A 241 10.34 -25.61 -6.30
C ASP A 241 8.95 -25.91 -5.69
N PRO A 242 8.84 -26.82 -4.70
CA PRO A 242 7.55 -27.20 -4.12
C PRO A 242 6.88 -26.06 -3.34
N HIS A 243 7.63 -25.10 -2.79
CA HIS A 243 7.06 -23.94 -2.09
C HIS A 243 6.41 -23.00 -3.10
N LEU A 244 7.08 -22.76 -4.25
CA LEU A 244 6.53 -21.91 -5.30
C LEU A 244 5.36 -22.57 -6.05
N GLN A 245 5.32 -23.89 -6.15
CA GLN A 245 4.14 -24.61 -6.66
C GLN A 245 2.91 -24.36 -5.77
N ARG A 246 3.06 -24.41 -4.44
CA ARG A 246 1.98 -24.08 -3.49
C ARG A 246 1.58 -22.59 -3.60
N LEU A 247 2.55 -21.71 -3.79
CA LEU A 247 2.26 -20.28 -4.01
C LEU A 247 1.48 -20.07 -5.33
N ALA A 248 1.78 -20.83 -6.38
CA ALA A 248 1.05 -20.81 -7.64
C ALA A 248 -0.41 -21.32 -7.47
N GLU A 249 -0.67 -22.28 -6.60
CA GLU A 249 -2.03 -22.69 -6.24
C GLU A 249 -2.79 -21.55 -5.53
N LEU A 250 -2.14 -20.83 -4.61
CA LEU A 250 -2.73 -19.65 -3.97
C LEU A 250 -3.04 -18.54 -4.98
N ARG A 251 -2.14 -18.29 -5.93
CA ARG A 251 -2.38 -17.36 -7.05
C ARG A 251 -3.66 -17.74 -7.80
N GLN A 252 -3.86 -19.00 -8.16
CA GLN A 252 -5.06 -19.46 -8.88
C GLN A 252 -6.33 -19.15 -8.07
N ARG A 253 -6.30 -19.37 -6.76
CA ARG A 253 -7.44 -19.06 -5.87
C ARG A 253 -7.72 -17.56 -5.79
N CYS A 254 -6.70 -16.73 -5.78
CA CYS A 254 -6.84 -15.26 -5.80
C CYS A 254 -7.42 -14.75 -7.12
N LEU A 255 -7.20 -15.45 -8.22
CA LEU A 255 -7.63 -15.07 -9.58
C LEU A 255 -9.01 -15.64 -9.98
N LEU A 256 -9.73 -16.31 -9.09
CA LEU A 256 -11.08 -16.80 -9.37
C LEU A 256 -11.99 -15.70 -9.89
N ASP A 257 -12.81 -16.02 -10.88
CA ASP A 257 -13.74 -15.06 -11.51
C ASP A 257 -14.85 -14.60 -10.57
N THR A 258 -15.25 -15.43 -9.61
CA THR A 258 -16.23 -15.06 -8.57
C THR A 258 -15.50 -14.42 -7.38
N PRO A 259 -15.61 -13.09 -7.14
CA PRO A 259 -14.84 -12.40 -6.11
C PRO A 259 -14.98 -13.01 -4.71
N LEU A 260 -16.18 -13.36 -4.27
CA LEU A 260 -16.42 -13.91 -2.94
C LEU A 260 -15.82 -15.31 -2.70
N GLN A 261 -15.41 -16.01 -3.74
CA GLN A 261 -14.71 -17.30 -3.64
C GLN A 261 -13.19 -17.15 -3.46
N ARG A 262 -12.66 -15.95 -3.65
CA ARG A 262 -11.24 -15.66 -3.41
C ARG A 262 -10.96 -15.72 -1.91
N PRO A 263 -9.74 -16.12 -1.50
CA PRO A 263 -9.36 -16.11 -0.09
C PRO A 263 -9.28 -14.68 0.46
N ASP A 264 -9.54 -14.50 1.76
CA ASP A 264 -9.15 -13.29 2.50
C ASP A 264 -7.67 -13.32 2.85
N PHE A 265 -7.13 -12.15 3.24
CA PHE A 265 -5.72 -12.06 3.57
C PHE A 265 -5.36 -12.83 4.86
N GLY A 266 -6.27 -13.04 5.78
CA GLY A 266 -6.04 -13.93 6.93
C GLY A 266 -5.77 -15.37 6.52
N SER A 267 -6.57 -15.88 5.59
CA SER A 267 -6.38 -17.21 4.98
C SER A 267 -5.09 -17.28 4.15
N LEU A 268 -4.76 -16.20 3.41
CA LEU A 268 -3.53 -16.12 2.61
C LEU A 268 -2.29 -16.13 3.50
N VAL A 269 -2.25 -15.33 4.56
CA VAL A 269 -1.14 -15.30 5.52
C VAL A 269 -0.94 -16.69 6.14
N SER A 270 -2.02 -17.32 6.58
CA SER A 270 -1.95 -18.67 7.17
C SER A 270 -1.40 -19.68 6.17
N ALA A 271 -1.83 -19.63 4.92
CA ALA A 271 -1.38 -20.55 3.88
C ALA A 271 0.09 -20.29 3.49
N ILE A 272 0.52 -19.03 3.36
CA ILE A 272 1.92 -18.68 3.03
C ILE A 272 2.85 -19.09 4.18
N ASN A 273 2.48 -18.86 5.43
CA ASN A 273 3.27 -19.28 6.59
C ASN A 273 3.40 -20.80 6.70
N ALA A 274 2.47 -21.57 6.13
CA ALA A 274 2.56 -23.02 6.06
C ALA A 274 3.42 -23.53 4.87
N ILE A 275 3.82 -22.65 3.97
CA ILE A 275 4.72 -22.96 2.86
C ILE A 275 6.19 -22.93 3.33
N GLY A 276 6.57 -21.92 4.09
CA GLY A 276 7.92 -21.72 4.66
C GLY A 276 7.96 -22.19 6.08
#